data_fe246515368692f3e3862fe3add27521
#
_entry.id   fe246515368692f3e3862fe3add27521
#
_cell.length_a   1.000
_cell.length_b   1.000
_cell.length_c   1.000
_cell.angle_alpha   90.00
_cell.angle_beta   90.00
_cell.angle_gamma   90.00
#
_symmetry.space_group_name_H-M   'P 1'
#
loop_
_entity.id
_entity.type
_entity.pdbx_description
1 polymer ?
#
loop_
_entity_poly.entity_id
_entity_poly.type
_entity_poly.pdbx_seq_one_letter_code
_entity_poly.pdbx_strand_id
1 'polypeptide(L)'
;MDAKRLGAGVGKWLLLPVLAAVCGAGLLLWRLGCFLPRWIVWQEADCFCTAEEGPEQLSLHRKTLRAVSDGSEIWRSAAGQKVQSLLWCDIDHDGAPELLLLVWRWGRFGKSRPFWKTGPDWGWSQHIDIYDWTGKNFRPAWMASDIGLDAAAWRFDAQQRLVITERSGQESAWDWISWGLVKIA
;
A
#
# COMPACT_ATOMS: atom_id res chain seq x y z
N MET A 1 -38.60 -50.12 24.19
CA MET A 1 -39.07 -49.03 23.35
C MET A 1 -38.05 -47.91 23.37
N ASP A 2 -37.46 -47.67 22.21
CA ASP A 2 -36.16 -46.95 22.03
C ASP A 2 -36.31 -45.41 22.09
N ALA A 3 -35.65 -44.79 23.07
CA ALA A 3 -35.51 -43.35 23.17
C ALA A 3 -34.07 -42.86 22.88
N LYS A 4 -33.31 -43.59 22.03
CA LYS A 4 -31.84 -43.36 21.86
C LYS A 4 -31.41 -42.92 20.45
N ARG A 5 -32.32 -42.46 19.52
CA ARG A 5 -31.94 -42.14 18.15
C ARG A 5 -32.19 -40.68 17.67
N LEU A 6 -32.54 -39.73 18.56
CA LEU A 6 -32.83 -38.36 18.14
C LEU A 6 -31.72 -37.33 18.40
N GLY A 7 -30.57 -37.72 18.98
CA GLY A 7 -29.51 -36.76 19.38
C GLY A 7 -28.37 -36.53 18.39
N ALA A 8 -28.18 -37.36 17.36
CA ALA A 8 -26.96 -37.38 16.58
C ALA A 8 -27.02 -36.52 15.26
N GLY A 9 -28.19 -36.05 14.86
CA GLY A 9 -28.38 -35.33 13.60
C GLY A 9 -28.30 -33.82 13.67
N VAL A 10 -28.73 -33.23 14.77
CA VAL A 10 -28.84 -31.76 14.90
C VAL A 10 -27.47 -31.07 15.00
N GLY A 11 -26.49 -31.70 15.63
CA GLY A 11 -25.14 -31.13 15.79
C GLY A 11 -24.38 -30.95 14.47
N LYS A 12 -24.56 -31.83 13.49
CA LYS A 12 -23.87 -31.75 12.19
C LYS A 12 -24.38 -30.61 11.30
N TRP A 13 -25.65 -30.26 11.39
CA TRP A 13 -26.25 -29.20 10.60
C TRP A 13 -25.89 -27.80 11.09
N LEU A 14 -25.55 -27.64 12.38
CA LEU A 14 -25.10 -26.39 12.97
C LEU A 14 -23.60 -26.13 12.72
N LEU A 15 -22.78 -27.18 12.52
CA LEU A 15 -21.35 -27.03 12.28
C LEU A 15 -21.03 -26.38 10.93
N LEU A 16 -21.79 -26.67 9.89
CA LEU A 16 -21.56 -26.12 8.55
C LEU A 16 -21.72 -24.58 8.50
N PRO A 17 -22.81 -23.96 9.00
CA PRO A 17 -22.94 -22.50 8.99
C PRO A 17 -21.93 -21.82 9.91
N VAL A 18 -21.56 -22.42 11.02
CA VAL A 18 -20.51 -21.87 11.90
C VAL A 18 -19.16 -21.89 11.19
N LEU A 19 -18.78 -22.99 10.55
CA LEU A 19 -17.54 -23.08 9.78
C LEU A 19 -17.53 -22.05 8.63
N ALA A 20 -18.62 -21.93 7.90
CA ALA A 20 -18.76 -20.94 6.83
C ALA A 20 -18.61 -19.49 7.35
N ALA A 21 -19.19 -19.17 8.51
CA ALA A 21 -19.06 -17.86 9.15
C ALA A 21 -17.63 -17.58 9.57
N VAL A 22 -16.94 -18.55 10.19
CA VAL A 22 -15.52 -18.41 10.60
C VAL A 22 -14.62 -18.24 9.39
N CYS A 23 -14.80 -19.03 8.32
CA CYS A 23 -14.04 -18.90 7.11
C CYS A 23 -14.28 -17.54 6.43
N GLY A 24 -15.54 -17.09 6.37
CA GLY A 24 -15.92 -15.78 5.84
C GLY A 24 -15.31 -14.61 6.62
N ALA A 25 -15.34 -14.69 7.96
CA ALA A 25 -14.71 -13.71 8.83
C ALA A 25 -13.17 -13.70 8.65
N GLY A 26 -12.55 -14.87 8.57
CA GLY A 26 -11.11 -14.99 8.32
C GLY A 26 -10.69 -14.39 6.99
N LEU A 27 -11.45 -14.63 5.93
CA LEU A 27 -11.22 -14.06 4.60
C LEU A 27 -11.40 -12.54 4.60
N LEU A 28 -12.41 -12.04 5.30
CA LEU A 28 -12.64 -10.61 5.45
C LEU A 28 -11.47 -9.93 6.19
N LEU A 29 -11.03 -10.47 7.32
CA LEU A 29 -9.89 -9.96 8.08
C LEU A 29 -8.60 -9.98 7.23
N TRP A 30 -8.41 -11.02 6.44
CA TRP A 30 -7.27 -11.10 5.51
C TRP A 30 -7.33 -9.99 4.46
N ARG A 31 -8.50 -9.76 3.82
CA ARG A 31 -8.69 -8.64 2.88
C ARG A 31 -8.56 -7.26 3.53
N LEU A 32 -8.89 -7.12 4.79
CA LEU A 32 -8.70 -5.88 5.54
C LEU A 32 -7.22 -5.60 5.90
N GLY A 33 -6.32 -6.55 5.64
CA GLY A 33 -4.90 -6.42 5.96
C GLY A 33 -4.56 -6.64 7.42
N CYS A 34 -5.42 -7.36 8.17
CA CYS A 34 -5.15 -7.68 9.57
C CYS A 34 -3.98 -8.68 9.73
N PHE A 35 -3.67 -9.44 8.67
CA PHE A 35 -2.59 -10.43 8.64
C PHE A 35 -1.38 -9.98 7.81
N LEU A 36 -1.21 -8.68 7.60
CA LEU A 36 0.01 -8.16 7.01
C LEU A 36 1.24 -8.53 7.87
N PRO A 37 2.41 -8.74 7.25
CA PRO A 37 3.61 -9.17 7.95
C PRO A 37 3.98 -8.26 9.13
N ARG A 38 4.41 -8.85 10.24
CA ARG A 38 4.75 -8.09 11.46
C ARG A 38 6.07 -7.32 11.35
N TRP A 39 6.90 -7.61 10.36
CA TRP A 39 8.15 -6.89 10.13
C TRP A 39 7.95 -5.50 9.52
N ILE A 40 6.75 -5.21 9.03
CA ILE A 40 6.44 -3.91 8.45
C ILE A 40 6.46 -2.84 9.53
N VAL A 41 7.33 -1.86 9.35
CA VAL A 41 7.35 -0.65 10.18
C VAL A 41 6.45 0.38 9.50
N TRP A 42 5.36 0.73 10.17
CA TRP A 42 4.41 1.72 9.69
C TRP A 42 4.86 3.10 10.14
N GLN A 43 5.09 4.00 9.19
CA GLN A 43 5.41 5.38 9.48
C GLN A 43 4.14 6.10 9.98
N GLU A 44 4.33 6.94 11.02
CA GLU A 44 3.36 7.95 11.45
C GLU A 44 4.10 9.29 11.35
N ALA A 45 3.58 10.21 10.54
CA ALA A 45 4.28 11.48 10.27
C ALA A 45 3.31 12.59 9.88
N ASP A 46 3.65 13.79 10.27
CA ASP A 46 3.10 15.03 9.75
C ASP A 46 4.22 15.83 9.09
N CYS A 47 4.06 16.09 7.79
CA CYS A 47 4.98 16.86 6.99
C CYS A 47 4.28 18.18 6.59
N PHE A 48 4.99 19.30 6.72
CA PHE A 48 4.50 20.60 6.27
C PHE A 48 5.28 21.01 5.02
N CYS A 49 4.56 21.36 3.97
CA CYS A 49 5.14 21.81 2.72
C CYS A 49 4.98 23.33 2.57
N THR A 50 5.79 23.94 1.74
CA THR A 50 5.55 25.33 1.33
C THR A 50 4.36 25.37 0.36
N ALA A 51 3.56 26.42 0.40
CA ALA A 51 2.34 26.54 -0.40
C ALA A 51 2.59 26.47 -1.93
N GLU A 52 3.81 26.80 -2.35
CA GLU A 52 4.21 26.73 -3.76
C GLU A 52 4.54 25.29 -4.20
N GLU A 53 5.06 24.47 -3.29
CA GLU A 53 5.56 23.13 -3.59
C GLU A 53 4.54 22.02 -3.33
N GLY A 54 3.58 22.25 -2.41
CA GLY A 54 2.67 21.17 -2.02
C GLY A 54 1.46 21.66 -1.20
N PRO A 55 0.67 20.72 -0.65
CA PRO A 55 -0.37 21.05 0.32
C PRO A 55 0.27 21.55 1.62
N GLU A 56 -0.46 22.33 2.39
CA GLU A 56 0.04 22.85 3.68
C GLU A 56 0.53 21.74 4.62
N GLN A 57 -0.18 20.61 4.64
CA GLN A 57 0.14 19.47 5.48
C GLN A 57 -0.14 18.13 4.79
N LEU A 58 0.82 17.22 4.90
CA LEU A 58 0.67 15.80 4.65
C LEU A 58 0.65 15.04 5.97
N SER A 59 -0.42 14.33 6.26
CA SER A 59 -0.62 13.64 7.54
C SER A 59 -0.81 12.14 7.29
N LEU A 60 0.20 11.34 7.66
CA LEU A 60 0.17 9.88 7.56
C LEU A 60 -0.12 9.29 8.93
N HIS A 61 -1.36 8.87 9.14
CA HIS A 61 -1.79 8.22 10.38
C HIS A 61 -2.66 7.00 10.10
N ARG A 62 -2.48 5.95 10.90
CA ARG A 62 -3.23 4.71 10.81
C ARG A 62 -3.23 4.13 9.37
N LYS A 63 -2.06 4.17 8.71
CA LYS A 63 -1.86 3.63 7.36
C LYS A 63 -2.64 4.36 6.27
N THR A 64 -3.06 5.59 6.53
CA THR A 64 -3.81 6.44 5.61
C THR A 64 -3.12 7.79 5.52
N LEU A 65 -2.80 8.22 4.31
CA LEU A 65 -2.29 9.56 4.07
C LEU A 65 -3.44 10.51 3.72
N ARG A 66 -3.38 11.70 4.30
CA ARG A 66 -4.28 12.83 4.00
C ARG A 66 -3.45 14.04 3.64
N ALA A 67 -3.95 14.82 2.69
CA ALA A 67 -3.43 16.13 2.39
C ALA A 67 -4.45 17.17 2.81
N VAL A 68 -4.00 18.21 3.51
CA VAL A 68 -4.83 19.28 4.04
C VAL A 68 -4.29 20.62 3.51
N SER A 69 -5.19 21.49 3.05
CA SER A 69 -4.91 22.88 2.73
C SER A 69 -6.11 23.73 3.16
N ASP A 70 -5.86 24.94 3.63
CA ASP A 70 -6.89 25.85 4.18
C ASP A 70 -7.77 25.18 5.25
N GLY A 71 -7.15 24.31 6.09
CA GLY A 71 -7.84 23.57 7.13
C GLY A 71 -8.81 22.48 6.62
N SER A 72 -8.84 22.20 5.32
CA SER A 72 -9.72 21.22 4.70
C SER A 72 -8.93 20.06 4.10
N GLU A 73 -9.47 18.84 4.22
CA GLU A 73 -8.90 17.68 3.55
C GLU A 73 -9.17 17.79 2.04
N ILE A 74 -8.11 17.92 1.25
CA ILE A 74 -8.18 18.07 -0.21
C ILE A 74 -7.90 16.77 -0.95
N TRP A 75 -7.20 15.83 -0.29
CA TRP A 75 -6.89 14.54 -0.87
C TRP A 75 -6.66 13.48 0.21
N ARG A 76 -6.90 12.23 -0.17
CA ARG A 76 -6.68 11.06 0.70
C ARG A 76 -6.25 9.85 -0.13
N SER A 77 -5.32 9.04 0.43
CA SER A 77 -4.96 7.76 -0.15
C SER A 77 -6.18 6.81 -0.24
N ALA A 78 -6.23 5.97 -1.27
CA ALA A 78 -7.38 5.11 -1.53
C ALA A 78 -7.65 4.14 -0.36
N ALA A 79 -8.93 3.92 -0.04
CA ALA A 79 -9.36 3.08 1.09
C ALA A 79 -8.86 1.63 1.01
N GLY A 80 -8.57 1.13 -0.20
CA GLY A 80 -8.00 -0.22 -0.42
C GLY A 80 -6.49 -0.31 -0.21
N GLN A 81 -5.82 0.81 0.00
CA GLN A 81 -4.37 0.89 0.23
C GLN A 81 -4.06 0.97 1.72
N LYS A 82 -2.89 0.45 2.09
CA LYS A 82 -2.27 0.67 3.40
C LYS A 82 -0.93 1.34 3.15
N VAL A 83 -0.84 2.62 3.45
CA VAL A 83 0.40 3.40 3.26
C VAL A 83 1.38 2.99 4.36
N GLN A 84 2.53 2.45 3.97
CA GLN A 84 3.60 2.08 4.88
C GLN A 84 4.43 3.29 5.24
N SER A 85 4.83 4.07 4.25
CA SER A 85 5.65 5.27 4.43
C SER A 85 5.49 6.20 3.23
N LEU A 86 5.91 7.46 3.41
CA LEU A 86 5.94 8.48 2.37
C LEU A 86 7.34 9.10 2.26
N LEU A 87 7.67 9.60 1.07
CA LEU A 87 8.74 10.55 0.82
C LEU A 87 8.17 11.74 0.05
N TRP A 88 8.73 12.91 0.30
CA TRP A 88 8.47 14.14 -0.45
C TRP A 88 9.79 14.58 -1.06
N CYS A 89 9.99 14.36 -2.34
CA CYS A 89 11.28 14.56 -3.01
C CYS A 89 11.09 14.71 -4.52
N ASP A 90 12.01 15.41 -5.15
CA ASP A 90 12.10 15.57 -6.61
C ASP A 90 12.75 14.31 -7.21
N ILE A 91 11.91 13.34 -7.60
CA ILE A 91 12.40 12.03 -8.07
C ILE A 91 12.68 12.02 -9.57
N ASP A 92 12.04 12.89 -10.34
CA ASP A 92 12.21 12.97 -11.81
C ASP A 92 13.16 14.11 -12.22
N HIS A 93 13.69 14.87 -11.24
CA HIS A 93 14.69 15.91 -11.40
C HIS A 93 14.21 17.12 -12.21
N ASP A 94 12.90 17.41 -12.19
CA ASP A 94 12.32 18.56 -12.87
C ASP A 94 12.32 19.84 -12.00
N GLY A 95 12.71 19.74 -10.74
CA GLY A 95 12.80 20.81 -9.77
C GLY A 95 11.55 20.97 -8.90
N ALA A 96 10.50 20.18 -9.12
CA ALA A 96 9.32 20.13 -8.26
C ALA A 96 9.30 18.81 -7.48
N PRO A 97 8.89 18.81 -6.20
CA PRO A 97 8.85 17.57 -5.44
C PRO A 97 7.57 16.77 -5.72
N GLU A 98 7.70 15.45 -5.82
CA GLU A 98 6.62 14.49 -5.90
C GLU A 98 6.34 13.84 -4.56
N LEU A 99 5.11 13.37 -4.43
CA LEU A 99 4.69 12.50 -3.34
C LEU A 99 4.91 11.04 -3.72
N LEU A 100 5.88 10.39 -3.07
CA LEU A 100 6.13 8.97 -3.21
C LEU A 100 5.49 8.23 -2.04
N LEU A 101 4.73 7.18 -2.32
CA LEU A 101 4.10 6.33 -1.33
C LEU A 101 4.56 4.89 -1.49
N LEU A 102 5.09 4.31 -0.43
CA LEU A 102 5.26 2.87 -0.30
C LEU A 102 3.97 2.30 0.27
N VAL A 103 3.26 1.50 -0.51
CA VAL A 103 1.91 1.06 -0.16
C VAL A 103 1.74 -0.45 -0.27
N TRP A 104 0.82 -0.99 0.52
CA TRP A 104 0.33 -2.34 0.42
C TRP A 104 -1.06 -2.32 -0.20
N ARG A 105 -1.25 -3.12 -1.25
CA ARG A 105 -2.53 -3.31 -1.95
C ARG A 105 -2.87 -4.78 -2.10
N TRP A 106 -4.16 -5.04 -2.22
CA TRP A 106 -4.64 -6.36 -2.58
C TRP A 106 -4.48 -6.58 -4.08
N GLY A 107 -3.73 -7.62 -4.45
CA GLY A 107 -3.39 -7.94 -5.84
C GLY A 107 -2.13 -7.24 -6.33
N ARG A 108 -1.45 -7.88 -7.30
CA ARG A 108 -0.14 -7.45 -7.81
C ARG A 108 -0.23 -6.45 -8.95
N PHE A 109 -1.33 -6.48 -9.71
CA PHE A 109 -1.44 -5.78 -11.00
C PHE A 109 -2.47 -4.65 -10.98
N GLY A 110 -3.19 -4.44 -9.89
CA GLY A 110 -4.25 -3.44 -9.82
C GLY A 110 -5.35 -3.67 -10.86
N LYS A 111 -5.83 -2.58 -11.50
CA LYS A 111 -6.89 -2.66 -12.52
C LYS A 111 -6.38 -3.15 -13.88
N SER A 112 -5.08 -3.03 -14.14
CA SER A 112 -4.47 -3.29 -15.45
C SER A 112 -3.61 -4.55 -15.41
N ARG A 113 -4.25 -5.70 -15.19
CA ARG A 113 -3.57 -6.98 -15.21
C ARG A 113 -3.10 -7.31 -16.63
N PRO A 114 -1.80 -7.66 -16.83
CA PRO A 114 -1.31 -8.10 -18.12
C PRO A 114 -2.04 -9.36 -18.60
N PHE A 115 -2.44 -9.41 -19.89
CA PHE A 115 -3.23 -10.50 -20.46
C PHE A 115 -2.51 -11.87 -20.45
N TRP A 116 -1.18 -11.88 -20.41
CA TRP A 116 -0.36 -13.10 -20.32
C TRP A 116 -0.23 -13.66 -18.90
N LYS A 117 -0.70 -12.92 -17.88
CA LYS A 117 -0.70 -13.39 -16.50
C LYS A 117 -1.98 -14.14 -16.20
N THR A 118 -1.89 -15.46 -16.11
CA THR A 118 -2.98 -16.36 -15.72
C THR A 118 -2.88 -16.71 -14.23
N GLY A 119 -3.97 -17.18 -13.63
CA GLY A 119 -4.02 -17.57 -12.22
C GLY A 119 -4.55 -16.49 -11.29
N PRO A 120 -4.86 -16.81 -10.03
CA PRO A 120 -5.43 -15.88 -9.07
C PRO A 120 -4.42 -14.81 -8.67
N ASP A 121 -4.90 -13.58 -8.53
CA ASP A 121 -4.15 -12.43 -8.02
C ASP A 121 -4.63 -12.11 -6.60
N TRP A 122 -4.44 -13.07 -5.70
CA TRP A 122 -4.93 -13.00 -4.33
C TRP A 122 -3.76 -12.84 -3.38
N GLY A 123 -3.78 -11.78 -2.64
CA GLY A 123 -2.79 -11.48 -1.62
C GLY A 123 -2.43 -10.00 -1.56
N TRP A 124 -1.78 -9.64 -0.48
CA TRP A 124 -1.22 -8.31 -0.31
C TRP A 124 0.16 -8.27 -0.95
N SER A 125 0.44 -7.23 -1.71
CA SER A 125 1.75 -6.95 -2.30
C SER A 125 2.13 -5.49 -2.11
N GLN A 126 3.42 -5.23 -2.17
CA GLN A 126 3.99 -3.92 -1.96
C GLN A 126 4.16 -3.19 -3.29
N HIS A 127 3.84 -1.90 -3.30
CA HIS A 127 3.87 -1.06 -4.50
C HIS A 127 4.47 0.30 -4.16
N ILE A 128 4.95 0.99 -5.19
CA ILE A 128 5.32 2.40 -5.12
C ILE A 128 4.34 3.18 -6.00
N ASP A 129 3.72 4.19 -5.41
CA ASP A 129 2.86 5.14 -6.10
C ASP A 129 3.51 6.51 -6.06
N ILE A 130 3.58 7.18 -7.20
CA ILE A 130 4.14 8.53 -7.35
C ILE A 130 3.03 9.46 -7.83
N TYR A 131 2.94 10.62 -7.20
CA TYR A 131 1.94 11.62 -7.50
C TYR A 131 2.58 12.99 -7.67
N ASP A 132 2.18 13.70 -8.73
CA ASP A 132 2.50 15.12 -8.94
C ASP A 132 1.56 16.00 -8.14
N TRP A 133 2.07 17.11 -7.66
CA TRP A 133 1.26 18.19 -7.14
C TRP A 133 0.80 19.12 -8.27
N THR A 134 -0.50 19.38 -8.38
CA THR A 134 -1.08 20.23 -9.43
C THR A 134 -1.40 21.66 -8.96
N GLY A 135 -0.92 22.05 -7.78
CA GLY A 135 -1.31 23.32 -7.13
C GLY A 135 -2.64 23.26 -6.37
N LYS A 136 -3.43 22.20 -6.54
CA LYS A 136 -4.72 22.01 -5.88
C LYS A 136 -4.98 20.61 -5.39
N ASN A 137 -4.38 19.60 -6.04
CA ASN A 137 -4.64 18.19 -5.76
C ASN A 137 -3.48 17.34 -6.24
N PHE A 138 -3.44 16.08 -5.82
CA PHE A 138 -2.50 15.09 -6.32
C PHE A 138 -3.03 14.38 -7.56
N ARG A 139 -2.20 14.29 -8.58
CA ARG A 139 -2.43 13.53 -9.81
C ARG A 139 -1.49 12.33 -9.85
N PRO A 140 -1.96 11.11 -10.13
CA PRO A 140 -1.09 9.99 -10.34
C PRO A 140 -0.09 10.25 -11.48
N ALA A 141 1.21 10.20 -11.20
CA ALA A 141 2.28 10.25 -12.18
C ALA A 141 2.68 8.83 -12.57
N TRP A 142 2.91 7.97 -11.59
CA TRP A 142 3.31 6.60 -11.83
C TRP A 142 2.82 5.65 -10.73
N MET A 143 2.31 4.50 -11.15
CA MET A 143 1.76 3.48 -10.26
C MET A 143 2.44 2.15 -10.55
N ALA A 144 3.39 1.76 -9.72
CA ALA A 144 4.04 0.47 -9.87
C ALA A 144 3.06 -0.70 -9.74
N SER A 145 3.31 -1.76 -10.48
CA SER A 145 2.84 -3.10 -10.11
C SER A 145 3.53 -3.56 -8.81
N ASP A 146 3.35 -4.80 -8.40
CA ASP A 146 4.15 -5.41 -7.34
C ASP A 146 5.65 -5.17 -7.60
N ILE A 147 6.34 -4.52 -6.66
CA ILE A 147 7.77 -4.19 -6.81
C ILE A 147 8.68 -5.41 -6.69
N GLY A 148 8.13 -6.56 -6.27
CA GLY A 148 8.89 -7.81 -6.14
C GLY A 148 9.95 -7.82 -5.04
N LEU A 149 9.90 -6.84 -4.14
CA LEU A 149 10.82 -6.67 -3.01
C LEU A 149 10.04 -6.66 -1.70
N ASP A 150 10.69 -7.06 -0.62
CA ASP A 150 10.24 -6.84 0.76
C ASP A 150 10.88 -5.55 1.29
N ALA A 151 10.45 -4.38 0.82
CA ALA A 151 11.00 -3.09 1.21
C ALA A 151 10.66 -2.78 2.68
N ALA A 152 11.67 -2.84 3.55
CA ALA A 152 11.53 -2.53 4.96
C ALA A 152 11.64 -1.03 5.23
N ALA A 153 12.54 -0.35 4.50
CA ALA A 153 12.74 1.09 4.57
C ALA A 153 13.13 1.64 3.21
N TRP A 154 13.03 2.92 3.05
CA TRP A 154 13.51 3.63 1.88
C TRP A 154 13.91 5.06 2.26
N ARG A 155 14.74 5.67 1.42
CA ARG A 155 15.19 7.05 1.58
C ARG A 155 15.56 7.65 0.23
N PHE A 156 15.54 8.96 0.15
CA PHE A 156 16.12 9.72 -0.94
C PHE A 156 17.54 10.13 -0.52
N ASP A 157 18.54 9.78 -1.31
CA ASP A 157 19.95 9.99 -0.94
C ASP A 157 20.48 11.35 -1.42
N ALA A 158 21.70 11.69 -1.02
CA ALA A 158 22.35 12.94 -1.42
C ALA A 158 22.69 13.01 -2.91
N GLN A 159 22.65 11.88 -3.62
CA GLN A 159 22.81 11.78 -5.07
C GLN A 159 21.45 11.85 -5.79
N GLN A 160 20.38 12.21 -5.07
CA GLN A 160 19.00 12.31 -5.59
C GLN A 160 18.48 10.98 -6.14
N ARG A 161 18.80 9.86 -5.48
CA ARG A 161 18.32 8.54 -5.86
C ARG A 161 17.44 7.95 -4.78
N LEU A 162 16.46 7.15 -5.18
CA LEU A 162 15.67 6.36 -4.25
C LEU A 162 16.47 5.12 -3.83
N VAL A 163 16.83 5.01 -2.56
CA VAL A 163 17.47 3.83 -1.99
C VAL A 163 16.45 3.04 -1.21
N ILE A 164 16.26 1.77 -1.59
CA ILE A 164 15.36 0.82 -0.94
C ILE A 164 16.20 -0.18 -0.16
N THR A 165 15.90 -0.30 1.15
CA THR A 165 16.47 -1.31 2.03
C THR A 165 15.45 -2.43 2.19
N GLU A 166 15.80 -3.63 1.74
CA GLU A 166 14.97 -4.80 1.88
C GLU A 166 15.00 -5.34 3.32
N ARG A 167 14.02 -6.17 3.64
CA ARG A 167 13.98 -6.91 4.92
C ARG A 167 15.25 -7.72 5.20
N SER A 168 15.92 -8.20 4.17
CA SER A 168 17.21 -8.90 4.26
C SER A 168 18.37 -8.00 4.71
N GLY A 169 18.21 -6.68 4.68
CA GLY A 169 19.25 -5.67 4.86
C GLY A 169 19.96 -5.32 3.56
N GLN A 170 19.62 -5.94 2.44
CA GLN A 170 20.17 -5.58 1.13
C GLN A 170 19.62 -4.22 0.70
N GLU A 171 20.51 -3.34 0.22
CA GLU A 171 20.14 -2.07 -0.38
C GLU A 171 20.19 -2.14 -1.90
N SER A 172 19.30 -1.39 -2.53
CA SER A 172 19.29 -1.18 -3.97
C SER A 172 18.99 0.29 -4.26
N ALA A 173 19.69 0.86 -5.25
CA ALA A 173 19.47 2.23 -5.70
C ALA A 173 18.65 2.24 -6.98
N TRP A 174 17.73 3.19 -7.04
CA TRP A 174 16.77 3.36 -8.13
C TRP A 174 16.75 4.81 -8.57
N ASP A 175 16.58 5.03 -9.84
CA ASP A 175 16.50 6.35 -10.42
C ASP A 175 15.33 6.44 -11.39
N TRP A 176 14.83 7.65 -11.62
CA TRP A 176 13.78 7.90 -12.57
C TRP A 176 14.35 7.99 -13.97
N ILE A 177 13.82 7.17 -14.88
CA ILE A 177 14.22 7.20 -16.28
C ILE A 177 12.99 7.31 -17.15
N SER A 178 12.78 8.47 -17.74
CA SER A 178 11.73 8.78 -18.72
C SER A 178 10.30 8.52 -18.26
N TRP A 179 9.97 7.29 -17.82
CA TRP A 179 8.59 6.86 -17.54
C TRP A 179 8.45 5.98 -16.29
N GLY A 180 9.48 5.84 -15.50
CA GLY A 180 9.41 5.04 -14.27
C GLY A 180 10.73 4.83 -13.57
N LEU A 181 10.67 4.18 -12.42
CA LEU A 181 11.83 3.82 -11.62
C LEU A 181 12.57 2.62 -12.20
N VAL A 182 13.88 2.75 -12.34
CA VAL A 182 14.77 1.68 -12.81
C VAL A 182 15.86 1.44 -11.76
N LYS A 183 16.10 0.17 -11.43
CA LYS A 183 17.19 -0.23 -10.54
C LYS A 183 18.53 0.04 -11.23
N ILE A 184 19.41 0.78 -10.56
CA ILE A 184 20.74 1.18 -11.08
C ILE A 184 21.90 0.57 -10.30
N ALA A 185 21.67 0.08 -9.07
CA ALA A 185 22.66 -0.59 -8.24
C ALA A 185 22.01 -1.53 -7.21
#